data_37d9094243bf5bbf75579bfb53a5b7da
#
_entry.id   37d9094243bf5bbf75579bfb53a5b7da
#
_cell.length_a   1.000
_cell.length_b   1.000
_cell.length_c   1.000
_cell.angle_alpha   90.00
_cell.angle_beta   90.00
_cell.angle_gamma   90.00
#
_symmetry.space_group_name_H-M   'P 1'
#
loop_
_entity.id
_entity.type
_entity.pdbx_description
1 polymer ?
#
loop_
_entity_poly.entity_id
_entity_poly.type
_entity_poly.pdbx_seq_one_letter_code
_entity_poly.pdbx_strand_id
1 'polypeptide(L)'
;MTQLTKSDFYFDLPEELIAQDPLLDRSSSRLLTLNKNDGNFEHHIFKDIVDYLNSGDCLVLNNTKVIPARLFGVKEETGAVVEFLLLKRKENDVWETLVKPGKKARPGMRFSFGDGQLKCEIVGLAEEGKRLVHFEYEGIWEEILDTLGEMPLPPYITHKLEDKNRYQTVYAKYEGSAAAPTAGLHFTNELLKQIADKGVDVAYVTLHVGLGTFRPVKEDNILEHHMHSEYYEITEEAADKINACKERGGRVVCVGTTSCRTVESAADENGRLKACCNNTEIFIYPGYKFKILDALITNFHLPESTLIMLVSALAGRENVLAAYEEAIKERYRFFSFGDAMYIGNNV
;
A
#
# COMPACT_ATOMS: atom_id res chain seq x y z
N MET A 1 -4.19 -25.94 17.82
CA MET A 1 -3.44 -24.77 17.37
C MET A 1 -3.68 -23.68 18.38
N THR A 2 -2.65 -23.07 18.92
CA THR A 2 -2.78 -21.93 19.85
C THR A 2 -3.47 -20.80 19.09
N GLN A 3 -4.51 -20.23 19.67
CA GLN A 3 -5.23 -19.10 19.08
C GLN A 3 -4.28 -17.89 19.02
N LEU A 4 -3.99 -17.38 17.82
CA LEU A 4 -3.14 -16.21 17.65
C LEU A 4 -3.90 -14.95 18.03
N THR A 5 -3.21 -14.10 18.77
CA THR A 5 -3.68 -12.77 19.18
C THR A 5 -2.85 -11.69 18.49
N LYS A 6 -3.35 -10.46 18.45
CA LYS A 6 -2.59 -9.34 17.89
C LYS A 6 -1.28 -9.09 18.64
N SER A 7 -1.26 -9.30 19.97
CA SER A 7 -0.06 -9.14 20.81
C SER A 7 1.04 -10.15 20.49
N ASP A 8 0.73 -11.27 19.83
CA ASP A 8 1.76 -12.19 19.30
C ASP A 8 2.63 -11.55 18.20
N PHE A 9 2.21 -10.41 17.64
CA PHE A 9 2.89 -9.65 16.61
C PHE A 9 3.40 -8.30 17.11
N TYR A 10 3.50 -8.15 18.42
CA TYR A 10 4.04 -6.97 19.06
C TYR A 10 5.57 -6.99 19.03
N PHE A 11 6.16 -5.85 18.83
CA PHE A 11 7.59 -5.55 19.05
C PHE A 11 7.72 -4.09 19.45
N ASP A 12 8.73 -3.76 20.21
CA ASP A 12 8.97 -2.38 20.67
C ASP A 12 9.69 -1.59 19.58
N LEU A 13 9.01 -0.63 18.98
CA LEU A 13 9.53 0.22 17.92
C LEU A 13 9.78 1.64 18.43
N PRO A 14 11.04 2.09 18.51
CA PRO A 14 11.36 3.47 18.80
C PRO A 14 10.78 4.43 17.76
N GLU A 15 10.09 5.48 18.21
CA GLU A 15 9.39 6.42 17.34
C GLU A 15 10.34 7.13 16.36
N GLU A 16 11.58 7.38 16.77
CA GLU A 16 12.59 8.01 15.92
C GLU A 16 13.04 7.15 14.73
N LEU A 17 12.70 5.87 14.68
CA LEU A 17 12.95 5.02 13.52
C LEU A 17 11.86 5.11 12.47
N ILE A 18 10.73 5.75 12.76
CA ILE A 18 9.66 5.97 11.79
C ILE A 18 10.08 7.07 10.81
N ALA A 19 10.32 6.69 9.56
CA ALA A 19 10.79 7.60 8.53
C ALA A 19 9.75 8.67 8.21
N GLN A 20 10.13 9.94 8.35
CA GLN A 20 9.26 11.09 8.05
C GLN A 20 9.45 11.59 6.60
N ASP A 21 10.65 11.43 6.04
CA ASP A 21 11.04 11.95 4.75
C ASP A 21 11.61 10.84 3.85
N PRO A 22 11.34 10.86 2.53
CA PRO A 22 11.96 9.95 1.59
C PRO A 22 13.43 10.32 1.37
N LEU A 23 14.27 9.30 1.13
CA LEU A 23 15.66 9.50 0.71
C LEU A 23 15.71 10.18 -0.66
N LEU A 24 16.72 11.01 -0.92
CA LEU A 24 16.90 11.66 -2.21
C LEU A 24 17.01 10.65 -3.35
N ASP A 25 17.89 9.67 -3.21
CA ASP A 25 17.95 8.51 -4.11
C ASP A 25 17.07 7.38 -3.55
N ARG A 26 16.04 6.99 -4.32
CA ARG A 26 15.08 5.94 -3.93
C ARG A 26 15.76 4.60 -3.69
N SER A 27 16.74 4.25 -4.52
CA SER A 27 17.43 2.95 -4.50
C SER A 27 18.56 2.87 -3.49
N SER A 28 18.87 3.96 -2.79
CA SER A 28 19.90 4.00 -1.74
C SER A 28 19.39 3.59 -0.35
N SER A 29 18.11 3.26 -0.19
CA SER A 29 17.59 2.70 1.07
C SER A 29 18.30 1.39 1.41
N ARG A 30 18.33 1.05 2.69
CA ARG A 30 18.85 -0.24 3.13
C ARG A 30 17.89 -1.36 2.75
N LEU A 31 18.43 -2.55 2.54
CA LEU A 31 17.70 -3.78 2.29
C LEU A 31 18.12 -4.83 3.31
N LEU A 32 17.19 -5.33 4.08
CA LEU A 32 17.38 -6.54 4.89
C LEU A 32 16.82 -7.72 4.10
N THR A 33 17.65 -8.70 3.79
CA THR A 33 17.20 -9.94 3.15
C THR A 33 16.95 -10.99 4.23
N LEU A 34 15.85 -11.72 4.12
CA LEU A 34 15.43 -12.76 5.06
C LEU A 34 15.14 -14.06 4.33
N ASN A 35 15.87 -15.11 4.67
CA ASN A 35 15.57 -16.46 4.21
C ASN A 35 14.32 -16.98 4.94
N LYS A 36 13.26 -17.24 4.18
CA LYS A 36 11.97 -17.66 4.74
C LYS A 36 11.96 -19.07 5.34
N ASN A 37 12.99 -19.90 5.06
CA ASN A 37 13.05 -21.29 5.53
C ASN A 37 13.80 -21.43 6.86
N ASP A 38 14.94 -20.73 7.00
CA ASP A 38 15.85 -20.88 8.15
C ASP A 38 15.99 -19.62 9.01
N GLY A 39 15.42 -18.48 8.55
CA GLY A 39 15.45 -17.22 9.28
C GLY A 39 16.77 -16.46 9.21
N ASN A 40 17.75 -16.93 8.41
CA ASN A 40 18.99 -16.18 8.19
C ASN A 40 18.70 -14.85 7.49
N PHE A 41 19.43 -13.81 7.82
CA PHE A 41 19.27 -12.49 7.21
C PHE A 41 20.64 -11.84 6.95
N GLU A 42 20.66 -10.96 5.95
CA GLU A 42 21.83 -10.18 5.54
C GLU A 42 21.44 -8.71 5.31
N HIS A 43 22.45 -7.82 5.33
CA HIS A 43 22.26 -6.38 5.19
C HIS A 43 22.86 -5.89 3.88
N HIS A 44 22.05 -5.20 3.08
CA HIS A 44 22.40 -4.70 1.76
C HIS A 44 21.85 -3.28 1.55
N ILE A 45 22.06 -2.75 0.35
CA ILE A 45 21.40 -1.55 -0.18
C ILE A 45 20.37 -2.00 -1.22
N PHE A 46 19.25 -1.29 -1.32
CA PHE A 46 18.12 -1.72 -2.16
C PHE A 46 18.49 -1.98 -3.63
N LYS A 47 19.43 -1.22 -4.19
CA LYS A 47 19.91 -1.46 -5.57
C LYS A 47 20.45 -2.87 -5.79
N ASP A 48 20.94 -3.54 -4.74
CA ASP A 48 21.48 -4.89 -4.78
C ASP A 48 20.37 -5.95 -4.94
N ILE A 49 19.08 -5.55 -4.93
CA ILE A 49 17.94 -6.45 -5.16
C ILE A 49 18.04 -7.22 -6.49
N VAL A 50 18.74 -6.65 -7.46
CA VAL A 50 19.00 -7.30 -8.75
C VAL A 50 19.70 -8.66 -8.58
N ASP A 51 20.56 -8.79 -7.57
CA ASP A 51 21.32 -10.01 -7.31
C ASP A 51 20.44 -11.14 -6.77
N TYR A 52 19.31 -10.80 -6.15
CA TYR A 52 18.33 -11.72 -5.60
C TYR A 52 17.25 -12.17 -6.60
N LEU A 53 17.23 -11.59 -7.81
CA LEU A 53 16.33 -11.95 -8.89
C LEU A 53 17.06 -12.75 -9.99
N ASN A 54 16.44 -13.80 -10.50
CA ASN A 54 17.02 -14.67 -11.51
C ASN A 54 16.31 -14.50 -12.86
N SER A 55 17.04 -14.73 -13.96
CA SER A 55 16.39 -14.85 -15.27
C SER A 55 15.27 -15.88 -15.22
N GLY A 56 14.11 -15.53 -15.75
CA GLY A 56 12.93 -16.37 -15.73
C GLY A 56 11.98 -16.11 -14.54
N ASP A 57 12.39 -15.34 -13.53
CA ASP A 57 11.48 -14.85 -12.49
C ASP A 57 10.48 -13.82 -13.05
N CYS A 58 9.41 -13.55 -12.32
CA CYS A 58 8.44 -12.50 -12.61
C CYS A 58 8.31 -11.54 -11.42
N LEU A 59 8.68 -10.27 -11.63
CA LEU A 59 8.50 -9.20 -10.65
C LEU A 59 7.11 -8.58 -10.83
N VAL A 60 6.27 -8.65 -9.80
CA VAL A 60 4.88 -8.16 -9.83
C VAL A 60 4.77 -6.84 -9.06
N LEU A 61 4.37 -5.79 -9.75
CA LEU A 61 4.30 -4.41 -9.28
C LEU A 61 2.85 -3.90 -9.28
N ASN A 62 2.47 -3.16 -8.23
CA ASN A 62 1.17 -2.48 -8.20
C ASN A 62 1.29 -1.08 -8.80
N ASN A 63 0.67 -0.85 -9.96
CA ASN A 63 0.74 0.39 -10.73
C ASN A 63 -0.36 1.41 -10.39
N THR A 64 -1.01 1.25 -9.24
CA THR A 64 -1.98 2.23 -8.77
C THR A 64 -1.33 3.61 -8.58
N LYS A 65 -2.09 4.68 -8.86
CA LYS A 65 -1.68 6.06 -8.66
C LYS A 65 -2.50 6.70 -7.54
N VAL A 66 -1.81 7.34 -6.60
CA VAL A 66 -2.45 8.08 -5.53
C VAL A 66 -2.99 9.38 -6.07
N ILE A 67 -4.24 9.70 -5.76
CA ILE A 67 -4.84 10.99 -6.06
C ILE A 67 -4.60 11.96 -4.90
N PRO A 68 -4.48 13.28 -5.14
CA PRO A 68 -4.36 14.28 -4.07
C PRO A 68 -5.70 14.47 -3.38
N ALA A 69 -6.12 13.43 -2.67
CA ALA A 69 -7.47 13.23 -2.15
C ALA A 69 -7.77 14.03 -0.87
N ARG A 70 -6.80 14.73 -0.28
CA ARG A 70 -6.97 15.53 0.94
C ARG A 70 -7.24 16.98 0.57
N LEU A 71 -8.43 17.46 0.89
CA LEU A 71 -8.90 18.81 0.61
C LEU A 71 -9.23 19.55 1.92
N PHE A 72 -9.00 20.86 1.95
CA PHE A 72 -9.38 21.71 3.08
C PHE A 72 -10.47 22.70 2.66
N GLY A 73 -11.70 22.44 3.10
CA GLY A 73 -12.86 23.27 2.81
C GLY A 73 -13.15 24.27 3.92
N VAL A 74 -13.57 25.45 3.54
CA VAL A 74 -14.03 26.50 4.43
C VAL A 74 -15.55 26.49 4.45
N LYS A 75 -16.15 26.31 5.64
CA LYS A 75 -17.61 26.33 5.79
C LYS A 75 -18.15 27.73 5.46
N GLU A 76 -19.09 27.82 4.50
CA GLU A 76 -19.57 29.10 4.00
C GLU A 76 -20.22 29.98 5.09
N GLU A 77 -20.94 29.37 6.03
CA GLU A 77 -21.63 30.14 7.09
C GLU A 77 -20.71 30.67 8.20
N THR A 78 -19.61 29.97 8.51
CA THR A 78 -18.86 30.22 9.75
C THR A 78 -17.36 30.44 9.54
N GLY A 79 -16.84 30.22 8.32
CA GLY A 79 -15.41 30.27 8.02
C GLY A 79 -14.60 29.13 8.65
N ALA A 80 -15.24 28.13 9.24
CA ALA A 80 -14.54 27.04 9.89
C ALA A 80 -13.89 26.11 8.84
N VAL A 81 -12.60 25.82 9.01
CA VAL A 81 -11.87 24.88 8.16
C VAL A 81 -12.24 23.45 8.55
N VAL A 82 -12.47 22.61 7.53
CA VAL A 82 -12.75 21.18 7.63
C VAL A 82 -11.92 20.44 6.61
N GLU A 83 -11.26 19.39 7.03
CA GLU A 83 -10.52 18.45 6.16
C GLU A 83 -11.51 17.46 5.54
N PHE A 84 -11.39 17.28 4.24
CA PHE A 84 -12.11 16.29 3.44
C PHE A 84 -11.11 15.32 2.83
N LEU A 85 -11.30 14.03 3.06
CA LEU A 85 -10.48 13.00 2.48
C LEU A 85 -11.37 12.13 1.58
N LEU A 86 -11.17 12.29 0.27
CA LEU A 86 -11.91 11.59 -0.76
C LEU A 86 -11.58 10.10 -0.72
N LEU A 87 -12.59 9.23 -0.77
CA LEU A 87 -12.44 7.78 -0.71
C LEU A 87 -12.87 7.10 -1.99
N LYS A 88 -14.14 7.30 -2.38
CA LYS A 88 -14.74 6.63 -3.53
C LYS A 88 -15.69 7.56 -4.26
N ARG A 89 -15.47 7.72 -5.56
CA ARG A 89 -16.39 8.42 -6.44
C ARG A 89 -17.64 7.56 -6.69
N LYS A 90 -18.78 8.18 -6.60
CA LYS A 90 -20.11 7.64 -6.97
C LYS A 90 -20.59 8.35 -8.23
N GLU A 91 -21.83 8.11 -8.61
CA GLU A 91 -22.48 8.82 -9.71
C GLU A 91 -22.75 10.30 -9.36
N ASN A 92 -22.88 11.15 -10.36
CA ASN A 92 -23.26 12.56 -10.24
C ASN A 92 -22.35 13.38 -9.31
N ASP A 93 -21.03 13.19 -9.43
CA ASP A 93 -20.00 13.90 -8.64
C ASP A 93 -20.17 13.83 -7.13
N VAL A 94 -20.86 12.79 -6.66
CA VAL A 94 -20.95 12.44 -5.24
C VAL A 94 -19.75 11.57 -4.87
N TRP A 95 -19.13 11.90 -3.74
CA TRP A 95 -18.00 11.13 -3.18
C TRP A 95 -18.30 10.64 -1.78
N GLU A 96 -17.93 9.39 -1.49
CA GLU A 96 -17.72 8.97 -0.10
C GLU A 96 -16.45 9.62 0.42
N THR A 97 -16.56 10.29 1.57
CA THR A 97 -15.49 11.15 2.09
C THR A 97 -15.41 11.01 3.60
N LEU A 98 -14.19 10.90 4.15
CA LEU A 98 -13.98 11.15 5.57
C LEU A 98 -13.81 12.65 5.80
N VAL A 99 -14.37 13.17 6.90
CA VAL A 99 -14.28 14.60 7.22
C VAL A 99 -13.82 14.80 8.66
N LYS A 100 -12.95 15.77 8.86
CA LYS A 100 -12.41 16.08 10.19
C LYS A 100 -12.39 17.61 10.43
N PRO A 101 -13.04 18.11 11.50
CA PRO A 101 -13.86 17.38 12.49
C PRO A 101 -15.27 17.08 11.96
N GLY A 102 -15.72 15.83 12.09
CA GLY A 102 -17.02 15.36 11.56
C GLY A 102 -18.25 16.10 12.12
N LYS A 103 -18.15 16.67 13.34
CA LYS A 103 -19.22 17.48 13.96
C LYS A 103 -19.54 18.75 13.17
N LYS A 104 -18.61 19.26 12.38
CA LYS A 104 -18.74 20.48 11.56
C LYS A 104 -19.25 20.20 10.14
N ALA A 105 -19.44 18.93 9.76
CA ALA A 105 -19.89 18.52 8.42
C ALA A 105 -21.11 17.60 8.54
N ARG A 106 -22.30 18.21 8.64
CA ARG A 106 -23.61 17.55 8.68
C ARG A 106 -24.34 17.73 7.34
N PRO A 107 -25.29 16.86 6.98
CA PRO A 107 -26.11 17.02 5.79
C PRO A 107 -26.71 18.43 5.68
N GLY A 108 -26.70 18.98 4.47
CA GLY A 108 -27.13 20.34 4.14
C GLY A 108 -26.07 21.43 4.34
N MET A 109 -24.89 21.10 4.91
CA MET A 109 -23.80 22.09 5.07
C MET A 109 -23.00 22.21 3.78
N ARG A 110 -22.63 23.47 3.46
CA ARG A 110 -21.85 23.82 2.25
C ARG A 110 -20.46 24.31 2.62
N PHE A 111 -19.50 24.01 1.73
CA PHE A 111 -18.10 24.35 1.88
C PHE A 111 -17.54 24.84 0.54
N SER A 112 -16.55 25.73 0.64
CA SER A 112 -15.80 26.26 -0.49
C SER A 112 -14.30 25.94 -0.33
N PHE A 113 -13.61 25.63 -1.44
CA PHE A 113 -12.19 25.29 -1.47
C PHE A 113 -11.47 26.24 -2.43
N GLY A 114 -10.22 26.58 -2.07
CA GLY A 114 -9.46 27.62 -2.78
C GLY A 114 -10.23 28.95 -2.78
N ASP A 115 -10.14 29.67 -3.87
CA ASP A 115 -10.87 30.93 -4.07
C ASP A 115 -12.29 30.71 -4.64
N GLY A 116 -12.95 29.59 -4.26
CA GLY A 116 -14.30 29.23 -4.74
C GLY A 116 -14.30 28.40 -6.02
N GLN A 117 -13.16 27.90 -6.47
CA GLN A 117 -12.99 27.04 -7.65
C GLN A 117 -13.72 25.71 -7.50
N LEU A 118 -13.84 25.22 -6.27
CA LEU A 118 -14.54 24.00 -5.93
C LEU A 118 -15.47 24.30 -4.75
N LYS A 119 -16.71 23.81 -4.83
CA LYS A 119 -17.68 23.88 -3.76
C LYS A 119 -18.22 22.48 -3.47
N CYS A 120 -18.77 22.28 -2.30
CA CYS A 120 -19.49 21.05 -2.02
C CYS A 120 -20.65 21.23 -1.05
N GLU A 121 -21.55 20.26 -1.10
CA GLU A 121 -22.62 20.07 -0.13
C GLU A 121 -22.54 18.66 0.46
N ILE A 122 -22.75 18.56 1.77
CA ILE A 122 -22.92 17.26 2.44
C ILE A 122 -24.34 16.78 2.14
N VAL A 123 -24.50 15.81 1.26
CA VAL A 123 -25.83 15.31 0.83
C VAL A 123 -26.32 14.13 1.69
N GLY A 124 -25.43 13.51 2.50
CA GLY A 124 -25.83 12.37 3.32
C GLY A 124 -24.73 11.86 4.24
N LEU A 125 -25.10 10.82 5.00
CA LEU A 125 -24.18 10.03 5.83
C LEU A 125 -24.03 8.64 5.23
N ALA A 126 -22.84 8.07 5.35
CA ALA A 126 -22.56 6.68 5.00
C ALA A 126 -21.99 5.94 6.23
N GLU A 127 -21.80 4.65 6.11
CA GLU A 127 -21.28 3.80 7.18
C GLU A 127 -19.90 4.26 7.68
N GLU A 128 -19.53 3.84 8.87
CA GLU A 128 -18.25 4.16 9.52
C GLU A 128 -17.97 5.66 9.67
N GLY A 129 -19.01 6.50 9.77
CA GLY A 129 -18.87 7.94 9.95
C GLY A 129 -18.46 8.70 8.67
N LYS A 130 -18.46 8.05 7.51
CA LYS A 130 -18.25 8.70 6.21
C LYS A 130 -19.38 9.66 5.86
N ARG A 131 -19.12 10.57 4.94
CA ARG A 131 -20.08 11.53 4.38
C ARG A 131 -20.25 11.25 2.89
N LEU A 132 -21.45 11.46 2.41
CA LEU A 132 -21.74 11.60 0.98
C LEU A 132 -21.66 13.09 0.66
N VAL A 133 -20.71 13.45 -0.20
CA VAL A 133 -20.39 14.84 -0.53
C VAL A 133 -20.57 15.02 -2.02
N HIS A 134 -21.47 15.93 -2.41
CA HIS A 134 -21.65 16.34 -3.79
C HIS A 134 -20.76 17.54 -4.06
N PHE A 135 -19.92 17.45 -5.11
CA PHE A 135 -19.01 18.52 -5.52
C PHE A 135 -19.56 19.27 -6.72
N GLU A 136 -19.42 20.59 -6.68
CA GLU A 136 -19.81 21.55 -7.72
C GLU A 136 -18.54 22.26 -8.20
N TYR A 137 -18.23 22.17 -9.49
CA TYR A 137 -17.04 22.76 -10.11
C TYR A 137 -17.25 23.00 -11.60
N GLU A 138 -16.38 23.83 -12.19
CA GLU A 138 -16.26 24.04 -13.63
C GLU A 138 -14.89 23.55 -14.11
N GLY A 139 -14.85 22.84 -15.24
CA GLY A 139 -13.60 22.33 -15.81
C GLY A 139 -13.34 20.84 -15.54
N ILE A 140 -12.07 20.48 -15.45
CA ILE A 140 -11.62 19.09 -15.31
C ILE A 140 -11.34 18.79 -13.83
N TRP A 141 -12.02 17.79 -13.31
CA TRP A 141 -11.91 17.39 -11.88
C TRP A 141 -10.48 17.11 -11.45
N GLU A 142 -9.72 16.40 -12.26
CA GLU A 142 -8.34 16.00 -12.00
C GLU A 142 -7.41 17.22 -11.85
N GLU A 143 -7.59 18.26 -12.70
CA GLU A 143 -6.83 19.52 -12.63
C GLU A 143 -7.15 20.31 -11.35
N ILE A 144 -8.41 20.29 -10.95
CA ILE A 144 -8.84 20.94 -9.69
C ILE A 144 -8.22 20.22 -8.49
N LEU A 145 -8.24 18.89 -8.47
CA LEU A 145 -7.60 18.12 -7.42
C LEU A 145 -6.10 18.33 -7.38
N ASP A 146 -5.42 18.40 -8.52
CA ASP A 146 -3.98 18.68 -8.57
C ASP A 146 -3.64 20.06 -8.00
N THR A 147 -4.54 21.03 -8.17
CA THR A 147 -4.34 22.40 -7.67
C THR A 147 -4.66 22.52 -6.18
N LEU A 148 -5.79 21.99 -5.73
CA LEU A 148 -6.32 22.19 -4.38
C LEU A 148 -6.01 21.06 -3.41
N GLY A 149 -5.73 19.87 -3.93
CA GLY A 149 -5.54 18.67 -3.14
C GLY A 149 -4.12 18.47 -2.62
N GLU A 150 -4.03 17.87 -1.45
CA GLU A 150 -2.78 17.37 -0.87
C GLU A 150 -2.73 15.86 -0.94
N MET A 151 -1.51 15.30 -1.01
CA MET A 151 -1.31 13.84 -0.95
C MET A 151 -1.73 13.31 0.42
N PRO A 152 -2.57 12.28 0.47
CA PRO A 152 -3.06 11.71 1.72
C PRO A 152 -1.98 10.82 2.35
N LEU A 153 -0.99 11.45 2.98
CA LEU A 153 0.06 10.73 3.70
C LEU A 153 -0.52 9.94 4.89
N PRO A 154 0.07 8.80 5.23
CA PRO A 154 -0.28 8.05 6.43
C PRO A 154 -0.16 8.91 7.69
N PRO A 155 -0.97 8.63 8.74
CA PRO A 155 -1.04 9.49 9.93
C PRO A 155 0.25 9.57 10.76
N TYR A 156 1.17 8.62 10.60
CA TYR A 156 2.48 8.62 11.26
C TYR A 156 3.52 9.50 10.54
N ILE A 157 3.23 9.99 9.33
CA ILE A 157 4.04 11.01 8.64
C ILE A 157 3.47 12.37 8.98
N THR A 158 4.21 13.15 9.76
CA THR A 158 3.81 14.48 10.23
C THR A 158 4.51 15.59 9.46
N HIS A 159 5.60 15.28 8.76
CA HIS A 159 6.31 16.22 7.92
C HIS A 159 5.54 16.50 6.63
N LYS A 160 5.54 17.75 6.19
CA LYS A 160 4.97 18.13 4.91
C LYS A 160 5.88 17.67 3.78
N LEU A 161 5.32 16.95 2.83
CA LEU A 161 6.05 16.50 1.65
C LEU A 161 6.23 17.67 0.68
N GLU A 162 7.49 18.04 0.38
CA GLU A 162 7.80 19.13 -0.54
C GLU A 162 7.46 18.80 -2.00
N ASP A 163 7.79 17.57 -2.42
CA ASP A 163 7.48 17.07 -3.77
C ASP A 163 6.45 15.93 -3.68
N LYS A 164 5.23 16.20 -4.15
CA LYS A 164 4.12 15.22 -4.18
C LYS A 164 4.49 13.92 -4.90
N ASN A 165 5.38 13.97 -5.91
CA ASN A 165 5.80 12.81 -6.68
C ASN A 165 6.67 11.84 -5.87
N ARG A 166 7.17 12.24 -4.72
CA ARG A 166 7.93 11.35 -3.83
C ARG A 166 7.05 10.29 -3.18
N TYR A 167 5.73 10.52 -3.09
CA TYR A 167 4.75 9.51 -2.62
C TYR A 167 4.03 8.83 -3.80
N GLN A 168 4.74 8.68 -4.93
CA GLN A 168 4.30 7.92 -6.10
C GLN A 168 5.41 6.98 -6.56
N THR A 169 5.04 5.79 -7.05
CA THR A 169 5.99 4.93 -7.76
C THR A 169 6.31 5.50 -9.14
N VAL A 170 7.49 5.19 -9.68
CA VAL A 170 7.90 5.65 -11.03
C VAL A 170 7.04 5.05 -12.15
N TYR A 171 6.27 4.03 -11.84
CA TYR A 171 5.37 3.32 -12.75
C TYR A 171 3.87 3.49 -12.40
N ALA A 172 3.53 4.45 -11.54
CA ALA A 172 2.14 4.75 -11.20
C ALA A 172 1.35 5.17 -12.45
N LYS A 173 0.19 4.53 -12.68
CA LYS A 173 -0.59 4.69 -13.92
C LYS A 173 -2.08 4.93 -13.67
N TYR A 174 -2.73 4.07 -12.91
CA TYR A 174 -4.19 4.11 -12.74
C TYR A 174 -4.59 4.79 -11.44
N GLU A 175 -5.27 5.91 -11.56
CA GLU A 175 -5.76 6.72 -10.43
C GLU A 175 -6.86 6.01 -9.66
N GLY A 176 -6.94 6.26 -8.35
CA GLY A 176 -8.00 5.72 -7.49
C GLY A 176 -7.54 5.29 -6.10
N SER A 177 -6.24 5.38 -5.81
CA SER A 177 -5.70 4.97 -4.52
C SER A 177 -5.62 6.12 -3.53
N ALA A 178 -5.93 5.84 -2.27
CA ALA A 178 -5.71 6.75 -1.15
C ALA A 178 -4.31 6.60 -0.53
N ALA A 179 -3.54 5.58 -0.91
CA ALA A 179 -2.17 5.38 -0.45
C ALA A 179 -1.28 4.76 -1.52
N ALA A 180 0.00 5.08 -1.50
CA ALA A 180 0.98 4.50 -2.42
C ALA A 180 1.33 3.05 -2.03
N PRO A 181 1.65 2.18 -3.00
CA PRO A 181 2.27 0.89 -2.74
C PRO A 181 3.74 1.10 -2.39
N THR A 182 4.02 1.41 -1.12
CA THR A 182 5.26 2.05 -0.66
C THR A 182 6.52 1.25 -0.89
N ALA A 183 6.45 -0.09 -0.92
CA ALA A 183 7.59 -0.93 -1.32
C ALA A 183 8.06 -0.63 -2.76
N GLY A 184 7.17 -0.15 -3.62
CA GLY A 184 7.49 0.28 -4.97
C GLY A 184 8.23 1.61 -5.05
N LEU A 185 8.25 2.41 -3.97
CA LEU A 185 8.94 3.70 -3.94
C LEU A 185 10.46 3.56 -4.00
N HIS A 186 11.01 2.41 -3.69
CA HIS A 186 12.44 2.14 -3.77
C HIS A 186 12.96 1.98 -5.21
N PHE A 187 12.07 1.67 -6.16
CA PHE A 187 12.45 1.45 -7.55
C PHE A 187 12.65 2.75 -8.32
N THR A 188 13.66 2.74 -9.19
CA THR A 188 13.86 3.72 -10.26
C THR A 188 13.62 3.07 -11.61
N ASN A 189 13.45 3.87 -12.66
CA ASN A 189 13.32 3.35 -14.04
C ASN A 189 14.58 2.59 -14.48
N GLU A 190 15.75 3.08 -14.05
CA GLU A 190 17.04 2.45 -14.34
C GLU A 190 17.15 1.07 -13.70
N LEU A 191 16.74 0.95 -12.41
CA LEU A 191 16.75 -0.33 -11.70
C LEU A 191 15.76 -1.33 -12.32
N LEU A 192 14.56 -0.89 -12.69
CA LEU A 192 13.58 -1.74 -13.40
C LEU A 192 14.10 -2.19 -14.75
N LYS A 193 14.80 -1.31 -15.47
CA LYS A 193 15.46 -1.69 -16.73
C LYS A 193 16.54 -2.72 -16.52
N GLN A 194 17.41 -2.57 -15.51
CA GLN A 194 18.46 -3.56 -15.19
C GLN A 194 17.86 -4.94 -14.87
N ILE A 195 16.76 -4.96 -14.11
CA ILE A 195 16.02 -6.18 -13.78
C ILE A 195 15.47 -6.84 -15.03
N ALA A 196 14.84 -6.07 -15.93
CA ALA A 196 14.33 -6.59 -17.20
C ALA A 196 15.45 -7.08 -18.13
N ASP A 197 16.56 -6.35 -18.23
CA ASP A 197 17.74 -6.72 -19.02
C ASP A 197 18.39 -8.03 -18.50
N LYS A 198 18.22 -8.36 -17.20
CA LYS A 198 18.66 -9.65 -16.61
C LYS A 198 17.77 -10.83 -17.03
N GLY A 199 16.62 -10.57 -17.69
CA GLY A 199 15.67 -11.60 -18.12
C GLY A 199 14.58 -11.91 -17.09
N VAL A 200 14.30 -10.96 -16.19
CA VAL A 200 13.17 -11.00 -15.27
C VAL A 200 11.96 -10.36 -15.94
N ASP A 201 10.85 -11.07 -16.01
CA ASP A 201 9.60 -10.49 -16.50
C ASP A 201 9.06 -9.46 -15.48
N VAL A 202 8.53 -8.35 -16.00
CA VAL A 202 7.84 -7.34 -15.17
C VAL A 202 6.37 -7.35 -15.50
N ALA A 203 5.54 -7.68 -14.51
CA ALA A 203 4.07 -7.68 -14.59
C ALA A 203 3.48 -6.59 -13.71
N TYR A 204 2.47 -5.90 -14.23
CA TYR A 204 1.77 -4.85 -13.50
C TYR A 204 0.35 -5.28 -13.16
N VAL A 205 0.01 -5.20 -11.90
CA VAL A 205 -1.35 -5.37 -11.38
C VAL A 205 -1.83 -4.05 -10.77
N THR A 206 -3.13 -3.88 -10.61
CA THR A 206 -3.70 -2.70 -9.96
C THR A 206 -4.43 -3.14 -8.70
N LEU A 207 -4.16 -2.49 -7.57
CA LEU A 207 -4.98 -2.56 -6.37
C LEU A 207 -5.04 -1.14 -5.79
N HIS A 208 -6.25 -0.60 -5.70
CA HIS A 208 -6.48 0.70 -5.09
C HIS A 208 -6.54 0.57 -3.57
N VAL A 209 -5.48 1.05 -2.92
CA VAL A 209 -5.32 0.97 -1.47
C VAL A 209 -6.28 1.94 -0.80
N GLY A 210 -7.12 1.42 0.07
CA GLY A 210 -7.98 2.22 0.94
C GLY A 210 -7.27 2.68 2.21
N LEU A 211 -7.84 3.66 2.90
CA LEU A 211 -7.30 4.15 4.19
C LEU A 211 -7.38 3.13 5.32
N GLY A 212 -8.14 2.08 5.13
CA GLY A 212 -8.27 0.99 6.11
C GLY A 212 -6.94 0.32 6.43
N THR A 213 -6.01 0.30 5.47
CA THR A 213 -4.66 -0.29 5.62
C THR A 213 -3.84 0.35 6.75
N PHE A 214 -4.14 1.62 7.10
CA PHE A 214 -3.44 2.33 8.20
C PHE A 214 -4.20 2.28 9.53
N ARG A 215 -5.33 1.59 9.59
CA ARG A 215 -6.06 1.42 10.86
C ARG A 215 -5.45 0.27 11.65
N PRO A 216 -5.19 0.44 12.94
CA PRO A 216 -4.73 -0.66 13.79
C PRO A 216 -5.83 -1.72 13.91
N VAL A 217 -5.39 -2.97 14.05
CA VAL A 217 -6.27 -4.09 14.41
C VAL A 217 -6.83 -3.82 15.80
N LYS A 218 -8.16 -3.84 15.94
CA LYS A 218 -8.83 -3.53 17.21
C LYS A 218 -9.06 -4.79 18.03
N GLU A 219 -9.38 -5.86 17.35
CA GLU A 219 -9.72 -7.15 17.91
C GLU A 219 -8.48 -7.83 18.47
N ASP A 220 -8.55 -8.41 19.69
CA ASP A 220 -7.46 -9.16 20.28
C ASP A 220 -7.26 -10.51 19.57
N ASN A 221 -8.35 -11.19 19.25
CA ASN A 221 -8.33 -12.40 18.42
C ASN A 221 -8.25 -12.00 16.95
N ILE A 222 -7.15 -12.32 16.28
CA ILE A 222 -6.95 -11.93 14.87
C ILE A 222 -8.01 -12.51 13.92
N LEU A 223 -8.64 -13.63 14.27
CA LEU A 223 -9.68 -14.28 13.45
C LEU A 223 -10.99 -13.49 13.41
N GLU A 224 -11.19 -12.56 14.33
CA GLU A 224 -12.37 -11.69 14.38
C GLU A 224 -12.18 -10.40 13.56
N HIS A 225 -10.94 -10.17 13.06
CA HIS A 225 -10.64 -8.99 12.24
C HIS A 225 -11.26 -9.12 10.85
N HIS A 226 -11.96 -8.08 10.42
CA HIS A 226 -12.51 -7.94 9.08
C HIS A 226 -11.69 -6.96 8.25
N MET A 227 -11.13 -7.47 7.14
CA MET A 227 -10.40 -6.62 6.20
C MET A 227 -11.35 -5.69 5.45
N HIS A 228 -10.87 -4.50 5.15
CA HIS A 228 -11.60 -3.59 4.25
C HIS A 228 -11.55 -4.12 2.82
N SER A 229 -12.66 -3.92 2.11
CA SER A 229 -12.78 -4.27 0.70
C SER A 229 -12.00 -3.30 -0.17
N GLU A 230 -11.09 -3.80 -1.00
CA GLU A 230 -10.26 -3.02 -1.92
C GLU A 230 -10.41 -3.57 -3.35
N TYR A 231 -10.61 -2.65 -4.30
CA TYR A 231 -10.71 -3.01 -5.72
C TYR A 231 -9.34 -3.40 -6.28
N TYR A 232 -9.30 -4.49 -7.04
CA TYR A 232 -8.11 -4.90 -7.79
C TYR A 232 -8.46 -5.29 -9.23
N GLU A 233 -7.42 -5.24 -10.07
CA GLU A 233 -7.48 -5.64 -11.47
C GLU A 233 -6.20 -6.35 -11.88
N ILE A 234 -6.36 -7.43 -12.65
CA ILE A 234 -5.28 -8.15 -13.34
C ILE A 234 -5.63 -8.18 -14.82
N THR A 235 -4.75 -7.63 -15.65
CA THR A 235 -4.88 -7.68 -17.12
C THR A 235 -4.50 -9.04 -17.66
N GLU A 236 -4.91 -9.36 -18.90
CA GLU A 236 -4.52 -10.58 -19.58
C GLU A 236 -2.98 -10.69 -19.72
N GLU A 237 -2.32 -9.59 -20.10
CA GLU A 237 -0.85 -9.53 -20.19
C GLU A 237 -0.17 -9.90 -18.86
N ALA A 238 -0.67 -9.35 -17.73
CA ALA A 238 -0.11 -9.63 -16.41
C ALA A 238 -0.34 -11.09 -16.01
N ALA A 239 -1.54 -11.62 -16.23
CA ALA A 239 -1.87 -13.02 -15.94
C ALA A 239 -0.98 -13.97 -16.75
N ASP A 240 -0.82 -13.71 -18.05
CA ASP A 240 0.00 -14.54 -18.94
C ASP A 240 1.48 -14.56 -18.52
N LYS A 241 2.08 -13.40 -18.22
CA LYS A 241 3.47 -13.31 -17.73
C LYS A 241 3.67 -14.09 -16.43
N ILE A 242 2.77 -13.96 -15.48
CA ILE A 242 2.86 -14.63 -14.17
C ILE A 242 2.68 -16.14 -14.36
N ASN A 243 1.69 -16.58 -15.13
CA ASN A 243 1.46 -17.99 -15.41
C ASN A 243 2.66 -18.62 -16.14
N ALA A 244 3.19 -17.96 -17.20
CA ALA A 244 4.36 -18.42 -17.93
C ALA A 244 5.60 -18.52 -17.02
N CYS A 245 5.78 -17.61 -16.07
CA CYS A 245 6.83 -17.69 -15.06
C CYS A 245 6.70 -18.98 -14.24
N LYS A 246 5.52 -19.30 -13.74
CA LYS A 246 5.28 -20.53 -12.96
C LYS A 246 5.48 -21.80 -13.81
N GLU A 247 5.03 -21.80 -15.06
CA GLU A 247 5.15 -22.93 -15.98
C GLU A 247 6.62 -23.29 -16.30
N ARG A 248 7.50 -22.30 -16.39
CA ARG A 248 8.96 -22.51 -16.60
C ARG A 248 9.73 -22.76 -15.31
N GLY A 249 9.06 -22.80 -14.14
CA GLY A 249 9.71 -23.02 -12.83
C GLY A 249 10.38 -21.77 -12.24
N GLY A 250 10.07 -20.58 -12.76
CA GLY A 250 10.51 -19.30 -12.22
C GLY A 250 9.74 -18.91 -10.95
N ARG A 251 10.24 -17.89 -10.24
CA ARG A 251 9.64 -17.38 -9.01
C ARG A 251 8.79 -16.16 -9.30
N VAL A 252 7.63 -16.10 -8.64
CA VAL A 252 6.79 -14.90 -8.60
C VAL A 252 7.20 -14.07 -7.39
N VAL A 253 7.81 -12.92 -7.65
CA VAL A 253 8.32 -11.99 -6.65
C VAL A 253 7.41 -10.77 -6.62
N CYS A 254 6.61 -10.62 -5.56
CA CYS A 254 5.72 -9.47 -5.42
C CYS A 254 6.44 -8.30 -4.75
N VAL A 255 6.17 -7.08 -5.26
CA VAL A 255 6.59 -5.84 -4.65
C VAL A 255 5.42 -5.22 -3.89
N GLY A 256 5.52 -5.24 -2.58
CA GLY A 256 4.51 -4.80 -1.64
C GLY A 256 3.45 -5.86 -1.33
N THR A 257 2.89 -5.73 -0.16
CA THR A 257 1.77 -6.57 0.32
C THR A 257 0.53 -6.40 -0.55
N THR A 258 0.37 -5.27 -1.24
CA THR A 258 -0.73 -5.03 -2.19
C THR A 258 -0.64 -5.93 -3.41
N SER A 259 0.53 -6.04 -4.06
CA SER A 259 0.75 -6.96 -5.18
C SER A 259 0.52 -8.40 -4.75
N CYS A 260 1.04 -8.79 -3.57
CA CYS A 260 0.82 -10.11 -2.99
C CYS A 260 -0.68 -10.40 -2.80
N ARG A 261 -1.41 -9.49 -2.15
CA ARG A 261 -2.86 -9.66 -1.93
C ARG A 261 -3.64 -9.73 -3.24
N THR A 262 -3.23 -9.00 -4.26
CA THR A 262 -3.85 -9.04 -5.59
C THR A 262 -3.72 -10.43 -6.21
N VAL A 263 -2.50 -10.94 -6.35
CA VAL A 263 -2.29 -12.22 -7.03
C VAL A 263 -2.85 -13.39 -6.24
N GLU A 264 -2.75 -13.37 -4.90
CA GLU A 264 -3.32 -14.41 -4.03
C GLU A 264 -4.86 -14.43 -4.04
N SER A 265 -5.51 -13.24 -4.18
CA SER A 265 -6.97 -13.14 -4.31
C SER A 265 -7.49 -13.64 -5.65
N ALA A 266 -6.73 -13.42 -6.72
CA ALA A 266 -7.13 -13.78 -8.08
C ALA A 266 -6.76 -15.21 -8.48
N ALA A 267 -5.76 -15.81 -7.80
CA ALA A 267 -5.29 -17.16 -8.10
C ALA A 267 -6.35 -18.21 -7.81
N ASP A 268 -6.57 -19.11 -8.75
CA ASP A 268 -7.36 -20.31 -8.55
C ASP A 268 -6.64 -21.31 -7.60
N GLU A 269 -7.25 -22.46 -7.35
CA GLU A 269 -6.70 -23.48 -6.45
C GLU A 269 -5.39 -24.11 -6.96
N ASN A 270 -5.11 -23.98 -8.26
CA ASN A 270 -3.89 -24.45 -8.91
C ASN A 270 -2.82 -23.38 -9.04
N GLY A 271 -3.04 -22.17 -8.49
CA GLY A 271 -2.14 -21.05 -8.59
C GLY A 271 -2.11 -20.40 -9.98
N ARG A 272 -3.18 -20.54 -10.79
CA ARG A 272 -3.29 -19.89 -12.10
C ARG A 272 -4.11 -18.60 -12.00
N LEU A 273 -3.71 -17.64 -12.78
CA LEU A 273 -4.37 -16.33 -12.92
C LEU A 273 -5.15 -16.25 -14.24
N LYS A 274 -6.22 -15.46 -14.22
CA LYS A 274 -6.94 -14.99 -15.41
C LYS A 274 -7.14 -13.49 -15.29
N ALA A 275 -7.30 -12.83 -16.43
CA ALA A 275 -7.72 -11.43 -16.44
C ALA A 275 -9.03 -11.28 -15.65
N CYS A 276 -9.04 -10.38 -14.70
CA CYS A 276 -10.21 -10.13 -13.84
C CYS A 276 -10.13 -8.76 -13.17
N CYS A 277 -11.30 -8.27 -12.78
CA CYS A 277 -11.43 -7.17 -11.84
C CYS A 277 -12.44 -7.55 -10.76
N ASN A 278 -12.10 -7.30 -9.50
CA ASN A 278 -12.95 -7.65 -8.37
C ASN A 278 -12.55 -6.83 -7.13
N ASN A 279 -13.21 -7.10 -6.01
CA ASN A 279 -12.80 -6.61 -4.71
C ASN A 279 -12.17 -7.74 -3.90
N THR A 280 -11.21 -7.38 -3.04
CA THR A 280 -10.57 -8.33 -2.13
C THR A 280 -10.69 -7.87 -0.68
N GLU A 281 -11.00 -8.82 0.19
CA GLU A 281 -10.96 -8.72 1.65
C GLU A 281 -10.00 -9.77 2.22
N ILE A 282 -9.05 -10.23 1.40
CA ILE A 282 -8.14 -11.30 1.80
C ILE A 282 -7.34 -10.89 3.02
N PHE A 283 -7.40 -11.72 4.06
CA PHE A 283 -6.60 -11.60 5.26
C PHE A 283 -5.59 -12.74 5.31
N ILE A 284 -4.31 -12.40 5.15
CA ILE A 284 -3.20 -13.35 5.16
C ILE A 284 -2.50 -13.28 6.52
N TYR A 285 -2.45 -14.40 7.23
CA TYR A 285 -1.85 -14.55 8.55
C TYR A 285 -1.21 -15.94 8.67
N PRO A 286 -0.39 -16.24 9.70
CA PRO A 286 0.27 -17.54 9.85
C PRO A 286 -0.70 -18.73 9.75
N GLY A 287 -0.36 -19.67 8.87
CA GLY A 287 -1.20 -20.79 8.48
C GLY A 287 -1.83 -20.64 7.09
N TYR A 288 -1.78 -19.45 6.49
CA TYR A 288 -2.18 -19.25 5.09
C TYR A 288 -1.21 -19.99 4.15
N LYS A 289 -1.78 -20.66 3.14
CA LYS A 289 -1.01 -21.35 2.10
C LYS A 289 -0.98 -20.50 0.85
N PHE A 290 0.17 -19.91 0.57
CA PHE A 290 0.37 -19.13 -0.65
C PHE A 290 0.20 -20.02 -1.88
N LYS A 291 -0.57 -19.52 -2.86
CA LYS A 291 -0.87 -20.21 -4.11
C LYS A 291 0.12 -19.88 -5.21
N ILE A 292 0.61 -18.64 -5.20
CA ILE A 292 1.39 -18.10 -6.31
C ILE A 292 2.66 -17.36 -5.87
N LEU A 293 2.64 -16.72 -4.70
CA LEU A 293 3.78 -15.96 -4.17
C LEU A 293 4.96 -16.87 -3.80
N ASP A 294 6.13 -16.58 -4.34
CA ASP A 294 7.39 -17.25 -3.98
C ASP A 294 8.30 -16.39 -3.11
N ALA A 295 8.37 -15.08 -3.38
CA ALA A 295 9.15 -14.12 -2.61
C ALA A 295 8.46 -12.76 -2.54
N LEU A 296 8.81 -11.96 -1.56
CA LEU A 296 8.20 -10.66 -1.29
C LEU A 296 9.26 -9.59 -1.04
N ILE A 297 9.13 -8.45 -1.72
CA ILE A 297 9.83 -7.21 -1.41
C ILE A 297 8.84 -6.31 -0.67
N THR A 298 9.18 -5.82 0.51
CA THR A 298 8.25 -5.02 1.33
C THR A 298 8.98 -4.01 2.20
N ASN A 299 8.26 -3.05 2.79
CA ASN A 299 8.78 -2.20 3.86
C ASN A 299 8.68 -2.93 5.22
N PHE A 300 9.30 -2.37 6.24
CA PHE A 300 9.02 -2.75 7.63
C PHE A 300 7.63 -2.21 8.04
N HIS A 301 6.86 -3.04 8.73
CA HIS A 301 5.47 -2.77 9.08
C HIS A 301 5.28 -2.41 10.55
N LEU A 302 4.11 -1.83 10.87
CA LEU A 302 3.71 -1.52 12.24
C LEU A 302 3.57 -2.77 13.11
N PRO A 303 3.92 -2.71 14.40
CA PRO A 303 3.55 -3.76 15.36
C PRO A 303 2.03 -3.99 15.35
N GLU A 304 1.63 -5.22 15.59
CA GLU A 304 0.23 -5.64 15.68
C GLU A 304 -0.64 -5.36 14.42
N SER A 305 -0.02 -5.05 13.27
CA SER A 305 -0.74 -4.77 12.03
C SER A 305 -1.03 -6.04 11.21
N THR A 306 -2.03 -5.98 10.32
CA THR A 306 -2.31 -7.06 9.37
C THR A 306 -1.14 -7.34 8.44
N LEU A 307 -0.26 -6.36 8.22
CA LEU A 307 0.88 -6.48 7.31
C LEU A 307 2.04 -7.26 7.94
N ILE A 308 2.32 -7.10 9.23
CA ILE A 308 3.31 -7.97 9.90
C ILE A 308 2.78 -9.41 10.00
N MET A 309 1.46 -9.61 10.10
CA MET A 309 0.84 -10.93 10.07
C MET A 309 1.05 -11.60 8.70
N LEU A 310 0.93 -10.86 7.59
CA LEU A 310 1.18 -11.35 6.24
C LEU A 310 2.63 -11.78 6.05
N VAL A 311 3.60 -10.95 6.42
CA VAL A 311 5.02 -11.33 6.28
C VAL A 311 5.38 -12.49 7.21
N SER A 312 4.74 -12.58 8.37
CA SER A 312 4.87 -13.73 9.29
C SER A 312 4.26 -15.01 8.74
N ALA A 313 3.23 -14.92 7.90
CA ALA A 313 2.70 -16.08 7.18
C ALA A 313 3.70 -16.63 6.17
N LEU A 314 4.52 -15.76 5.55
CA LEU A 314 5.48 -16.14 4.52
C LEU A 314 6.78 -16.74 5.12
N ALA A 315 7.33 -16.13 6.17
CA ALA A 315 8.66 -16.48 6.69
C ALA A 315 8.64 -17.11 8.10
N GLY A 316 7.45 -17.26 8.69
CA GLY A 316 7.34 -17.64 10.10
C GLY A 316 7.44 -16.44 11.04
N ARG A 317 6.57 -16.40 12.05
CA ARG A 317 6.49 -15.28 13.00
C ARG A 317 7.81 -15.03 13.73
N GLU A 318 8.45 -16.07 14.21
CA GLU A 318 9.69 -15.97 15.00
C GLU A 318 10.83 -15.39 14.16
N ASN A 319 10.99 -15.85 12.92
CA ASN A 319 11.99 -15.34 11.99
C ASN A 319 11.76 -13.86 11.67
N VAL A 320 10.49 -13.47 11.43
CA VAL A 320 10.13 -12.08 11.16
C VAL A 320 10.42 -11.18 12.36
N LEU A 321 10.01 -11.58 13.57
CA LEU A 321 10.26 -10.79 14.77
C LEU A 321 11.78 -10.67 15.06
N ALA A 322 12.55 -11.72 14.90
CA ALA A 322 14.01 -11.66 15.04
C ALA A 322 14.66 -10.69 14.03
N ALA A 323 14.21 -10.72 12.76
CA ALA A 323 14.69 -9.80 11.74
C ALA A 323 14.30 -8.34 12.04
N TYR A 324 13.12 -8.11 12.65
CA TYR A 324 12.67 -6.77 13.06
C TYR A 324 13.46 -6.25 14.28
N GLU A 325 13.77 -7.10 15.25
CA GLU A 325 14.64 -6.76 16.39
C GLU A 325 16.03 -6.37 15.90
N GLU A 326 16.61 -7.12 14.96
CA GLU A 326 17.90 -6.77 14.37
C GLU A 326 17.81 -5.46 13.56
N ALA A 327 16.75 -5.25 12.80
CA ALA A 327 16.54 -4.00 12.06
C ALA A 327 16.46 -2.78 13.01
N ILE A 328 15.81 -2.92 14.17
CA ILE A 328 15.75 -1.87 15.20
C ILE A 328 17.14 -1.61 15.78
N LYS A 329 17.87 -2.65 16.17
CA LYS A 329 19.22 -2.57 16.71
C LYS A 329 20.19 -1.89 15.72
N GLU A 330 20.10 -2.23 14.44
CA GLU A 330 20.88 -1.66 13.35
C GLU A 330 20.31 -0.33 12.84
N ARG A 331 19.25 0.21 13.49
CA ARG A 331 18.63 1.50 13.19
C ARG A 331 18.16 1.62 11.74
N TYR A 332 17.46 0.61 11.23
CA TYR A 332 16.72 0.70 9.99
C TYR A 332 15.58 1.71 10.14
N ARG A 333 15.20 2.28 9.01
CA ARG A 333 14.06 3.19 8.93
C ARG A 333 12.79 2.39 8.65
N PHE A 334 11.72 2.73 9.34
CA PHE A 334 10.46 1.98 9.27
C PHE A 334 9.37 2.69 8.47
N PHE A 335 8.41 1.95 7.98
CA PHE A 335 7.17 2.32 7.28
C PHE A 335 7.39 2.91 5.88
N SER A 336 6.45 3.80 5.43
CA SER A 336 6.29 4.21 4.02
C SER A 336 7.54 4.77 3.35
N PHE A 337 8.33 5.57 4.05
CA PHE A 337 9.59 6.13 3.56
C PHE A 337 10.82 5.45 4.16
N GLY A 338 10.58 4.33 4.83
CA GLY A 338 11.64 3.55 5.48
C GLY A 338 12.47 2.72 4.51
N ASP A 339 13.16 1.75 5.07
CA ASP A 339 13.99 0.80 4.37
C ASP A 339 13.17 -0.42 3.92
N ALA A 340 13.77 -1.32 3.18
CA ALA A 340 13.11 -2.47 2.57
C ALA A 340 13.55 -3.80 3.19
N MET A 341 12.67 -4.80 3.03
CA MET A 341 12.98 -6.22 3.22
C MET A 341 12.79 -6.99 1.91
N TYR A 342 13.63 -7.98 1.67
CA TYR A 342 13.39 -9.05 0.72
C TYR A 342 13.23 -10.36 1.49
N ILE A 343 12.14 -11.07 1.25
CA ILE A 343 11.84 -12.34 1.91
C ILE A 343 11.76 -13.42 0.84
N GLY A 344 12.70 -14.36 0.83
CA GLY A 344 12.82 -15.39 -0.20
C GLY A 344 13.59 -16.62 0.27
N ASN A 345 13.92 -17.53 -0.66
CA ASN A 345 14.68 -18.76 -0.38
C ASN A 345 16.16 -18.67 -0.73
N ASN A 346 16.59 -17.59 -1.38
CA ASN A 346 17.92 -17.43 -1.96
C ASN A 346 18.71 -16.32 -1.23
N VAL A 347 18.60 -16.30 0.07
CA VAL A 347 19.34 -15.41 0.98
C VAL A 347 20.46 -16.21 1.64
#